data_5a63abd941364bb87b93819fd89be7d2
#
_entry.id   5a63abd941364bb87b93819fd89be7d2
#
_cell.length_a   1.000
_cell.length_b   1.000
_cell.length_c   1.000
_cell.angle_alpha   90.00
_cell.angle_beta   90.00
_cell.angle_gamma   90.00
#
_symmetry.space_group_name_H-M   'P 1'
#
loop_
_entity.id
_entity.type
_entity.pdbx_description
1 polymer ?
#
loop_
_entity_poly.entity_id
_entity_poly.type
_entity_poly.pdbx_seq_one_letter_code
_entity_poly.pdbx_strand_id
1 'polypeptide(L)'
;AAVAGNTYTWSPAFGLDNANIAQPVVSSPGTYTLTVTNSINGCTATDQIVISQNITAPAANAGPNKTLTCANPSLQIGTAAIAGNTYTWSPTAGMSNPNIAQPTITIPTTYTVTVKNSANGCISTDAVTISQNITPPTANAGADKTLTCTNTSFTIGAPGNASNTYSWSPATGLDDATLAQPIVSAPNTYTLTVTNITNGCKTTDQVLISRNITPPTANAGADKTLTCTNTSHVIGTTAVVGNSYAWTPATGLD
;
A
#
# COMPACT_ATOMS: atom_id res chain seq x y z
N ALA A 1 -40.63 -17.04 -49.03
CA ALA A 1 -40.37 -18.06 -50.08
C ALA A 1 -40.75 -17.45 -51.46
N ALA A 2 -40.04 -17.86 -52.54
CA ALA A 2 -40.37 -17.49 -53.89
C ALA A 2 -41.71 -18.02 -54.30
N VAL A 3 -42.53 -17.23 -54.99
CA VAL A 3 -43.84 -17.61 -55.56
C VAL A 3 -43.63 -17.89 -57.04
N ALA A 4 -44.06 -19.05 -57.54
CA ALA A 4 -43.95 -19.41 -58.94
C ALA A 4 -44.68 -18.39 -59.84
N GLY A 5 -44.05 -17.98 -60.96
CA GLY A 5 -44.58 -16.97 -61.88
C GLY A 5 -44.29 -15.52 -61.49
N ASN A 6 -43.50 -15.30 -60.44
CA ASN A 6 -43.05 -13.95 -60.07
C ASN A 6 -41.54 -13.80 -60.24
N THR A 7 -41.08 -12.61 -60.62
CA THR A 7 -39.68 -12.18 -60.57
C THR A 7 -39.51 -11.16 -59.42
N TYR A 8 -38.30 -11.08 -58.90
CA TYR A 8 -37.95 -10.25 -57.75
C TYR A 8 -36.79 -9.33 -58.13
N THR A 9 -36.85 -8.07 -57.73
CA THR A 9 -35.75 -7.14 -57.91
C THR A 9 -35.66 -6.26 -56.68
N TRP A 10 -34.47 -6.20 -56.08
CA TRP A 10 -34.16 -5.35 -54.96
C TRP A 10 -33.34 -4.13 -55.37
N SER A 11 -33.64 -2.96 -54.85
CA SER A 11 -32.89 -1.72 -55.10
C SER A 11 -32.66 -1.00 -53.78
N PRO A 12 -31.43 -0.51 -53.52
CA PRO A 12 -30.20 -0.71 -54.31
C PRO A 12 -29.70 -2.17 -54.27
N ALA A 13 -28.94 -2.56 -55.30
CA ALA A 13 -28.29 -3.91 -55.33
C ALA A 13 -27.04 -3.99 -54.44
N PHE A 14 -26.47 -2.83 -54.07
CA PHE A 14 -25.29 -2.74 -53.24
C PHE A 14 -25.55 -3.36 -51.86
N GLY A 15 -24.62 -4.21 -51.39
CA GLY A 15 -24.72 -4.90 -50.10
C GLY A 15 -25.60 -6.16 -50.12
N LEU A 16 -26.16 -6.56 -51.23
CA LEU A 16 -26.89 -7.81 -51.43
C LEU A 16 -26.01 -8.87 -52.14
N ASP A 17 -26.13 -10.13 -51.73
CA ASP A 17 -25.49 -11.25 -52.43
C ASP A 17 -26.08 -11.45 -53.84
N ASN A 18 -27.40 -11.29 -53.99
CA ASN A 18 -28.11 -11.34 -55.28
C ASN A 18 -29.40 -10.50 -55.19
N ALA A 19 -29.44 -9.42 -55.95
CA ALA A 19 -30.60 -8.51 -55.97
C ALA A 19 -31.82 -9.07 -56.72
N ASN A 20 -31.73 -10.21 -57.40
CA ASN A 20 -32.77 -10.76 -58.26
C ASN A 20 -33.43 -12.02 -57.70
N ILE A 21 -33.30 -12.26 -56.41
CA ILE A 21 -33.94 -13.41 -55.73
C ILE A 21 -34.93 -12.93 -54.65
N ALA A 22 -35.85 -13.81 -54.31
CA ALA A 22 -36.89 -13.49 -53.31
C ALA A 22 -36.36 -13.17 -51.91
N GLN A 23 -35.22 -13.77 -51.53
CA GLN A 23 -34.61 -13.66 -50.19
C GLN A 23 -33.09 -13.51 -50.27
N PRO A 24 -32.60 -12.31 -50.63
CA PRO A 24 -31.16 -12.04 -50.62
C PRO A 24 -30.61 -11.95 -49.19
N VAL A 25 -29.32 -12.20 -49.04
CA VAL A 25 -28.57 -11.88 -47.82
C VAL A 25 -28.06 -10.43 -47.96
N VAL A 26 -28.35 -9.62 -46.92
CA VAL A 26 -27.88 -8.23 -46.85
C VAL A 26 -26.69 -8.08 -45.90
N SER A 27 -25.66 -7.35 -46.33
CA SER A 27 -24.43 -7.09 -45.55
C SER A 27 -24.17 -5.62 -45.29
N SER A 28 -25.02 -4.69 -45.77
CA SER A 28 -24.87 -3.23 -45.60
C SER A 28 -26.14 -2.60 -45.05
N PRO A 29 -26.04 -1.59 -44.18
CA PRO A 29 -27.21 -0.85 -43.72
C PRO A 29 -27.77 0.02 -44.85
N GLY A 30 -29.08 0.21 -44.86
CA GLY A 30 -29.78 1.00 -45.91
C GLY A 30 -31.27 0.69 -45.96
N THR A 31 -31.98 1.42 -46.82
CA THR A 31 -33.36 1.13 -47.15
C THR A 31 -33.38 0.37 -48.47
N TYR A 32 -33.89 -0.84 -48.45
CA TYR A 32 -34.00 -1.70 -49.63
C TYR A 32 -35.45 -1.81 -50.05
N THR A 33 -35.72 -1.54 -51.35
CA THR A 33 -37.04 -1.67 -51.94
C THR A 33 -37.10 -2.95 -52.74
N LEU A 34 -38.03 -3.84 -52.41
CA LEU A 34 -38.40 -5.00 -53.22
C LEU A 34 -39.43 -4.59 -54.26
N THR A 35 -39.19 -4.97 -55.49
CA THR A 35 -40.20 -4.97 -56.55
C THR A 35 -40.50 -6.42 -56.95
N VAL A 36 -41.73 -6.84 -56.83
CA VAL A 36 -42.23 -8.12 -57.29
C VAL A 36 -43.01 -7.89 -58.58
N THR A 37 -42.67 -8.63 -59.63
CA THR A 37 -43.34 -8.57 -60.93
C THR A 37 -43.98 -9.92 -61.26
N ASN A 38 -45.26 -9.93 -61.53
CA ASN A 38 -45.94 -11.12 -62.04
C ASN A 38 -45.56 -11.33 -63.52
N SER A 39 -44.88 -12.43 -63.82
CA SER A 39 -44.34 -12.71 -65.18
C SER A 39 -45.42 -12.98 -66.24
N ILE A 40 -46.66 -13.24 -65.82
CA ILE A 40 -47.77 -13.53 -66.76
C ILE A 40 -48.45 -12.24 -67.22
N ASN A 41 -48.69 -11.26 -66.33
CA ASN A 41 -49.46 -10.09 -66.63
C ASN A 41 -48.67 -8.77 -66.49
N GLY A 42 -47.40 -8.80 -66.05
CA GLY A 42 -46.51 -7.67 -65.92
C GLY A 42 -46.85 -6.72 -64.72
N CYS A 43 -47.85 -7.02 -63.90
CA CYS A 43 -48.19 -6.19 -62.78
C CYS A 43 -47.09 -6.26 -61.70
N THR A 44 -46.85 -5.09 -61.07
CA THR A 44 -45.81 -4.93 -60.03
C THR A 44 -46.40 -4.51 -58.71
N ALA A 45 -45.72 -4.92 -57.63
CA ALA A 45 -45.95 -4.44 -56.27
C ALA A 45 -44.58 -4.17 -55.62
N THR A 46 -44.55 -3.19 -54.74
CA THR A 46 -43.31 -2.80 -54.03
C THR A 46 -43.50 -2.80 -52.52
N ASP A 47 -42.43 -3.14 -51.79
CA ASP A 47 -42.36 -3.02 -50.36
C ASP A 47 -40.92 -2.61 -49.95
N GLN A 48 -40.76 -2.06 -48.75
CA GLN A 48 -39.47 -1.58 -48.25
C GLN A 48 -39.11 -2.18 -46.90
N ILE A 49 -37.80 -2.43 -46.73
CA ILE A 49 -37.21 -2.80 -45.46
C ILE A 49 -36.02 -1.89 -45.14
N VAL A 50 -35.90 -1.46 -43.87
CA VAL A 50 -34.75 -0.70 -43.37
C VAL A 50 -33.83 -1.63 -42.62
N ILE A 51 -32.60 -1.73 -43.05
CA ILE A 51 -31.52 -2.42 -42.37
C ILE A 51 -30.71 -1.37 -41.60
N SER A 52 -30.77 -1.39 -40.29
CA SER A 52 -29.95 -0.54 -39.42
C SER A 52 -28.70 -1.24 -38.98
N GLN A 53 -27.67 -0.48 -38.61
CA GLN A 53 -26.41 -1.01 -38.07
C GLN A 53 -26.15 -0.39 -36.69
N ASN A 54 -25.78 -1.22 -35.73
CA ASN A 54 -25.30 -0.81 -34.44
C ASN A 54 -23.95 -1.45 -34.16
N ILE A 55 -22.87 -0.71 -34.43
CA ILE A 55 -21.47 -1.15 -34.22
C ILE A 55 -20.72 -0.25 -33.23
N THR A 56 -21.47 0.54 -32.46
CA THR A 56 -20.86 1.41 -31.44
C THR A 56 -20.22 0.60 -30.34
N ALA A 57 -18.90 0.68 -30.26
CA ALA A 57 -18.14 0.01 -29.19
C ALA A 57 -18.41 0.69 -27.84
N PRO A 58 -18.46 -0.08 -26.73
CA PRO A 58 -18.60 0.50 -25.40
C PRO A 58 -17.32 1.25 -25.01
N ALA A 59 -17.40 2.19 -24.06
CA ALA A 59 -16.22 2.80 -23.46
C ALA A 59 -15.61 1.80 -22.47
N ALA A 60 -14.31 1.51 -22.61
CA ALA A 60 -13.52 0.79 -21.62
C ALA A 60 -12.71 1.81 -20.81
N ASN A 61 -12.65 1.64 -19.47
CA ASN A 61 -11.86 2.47 -18.58
C ASN A 61 -11.40 1.63 -17.38
N ALA A 62 -10.11 1.32 -17.36
CA ALA A 62 -9.45 0.57 -16.30
C ALA A 62 -9.11 1.44 -15.07
N GLY A 63 -9.28 2.76 -15.19
CA GLY A 63 -8.90 3.75 -14.18
C GLY A 63 -7.42 4.15 -14.25
N PRO A 64 -6.98 5.07 -13.37
CA PRO A 64 -5.60 5.54 -13.34
C PRO A 64 -4.65 4.49 -12.74
N ASN A 65 -3.38 4.57 -13.09
CA ASN A 65 -2.31 3.79 -12.47
C ASN A 65 -2.28 4.04 -10.95
N LYS A 66 -2.02 2.98 -10.17
CA LYS A 66 -2.01 3.01 -8.71
C LYS A 66 -0.82 2.24 -8.15
N THR A 67 -0.53 2.46 -6.87
CA THR A 67 0.58 1.81 -6.16
C THR A 67 0.07 1.10 -4.90
N LEU A 68 0.31 -0.20 -4.80
CA LEU A 68 0.13 -0.98 -3.56
C LEU A 68 1.21 -0.58 -2.55
N THR A 69 0.80 -0.42 -1.30
CA THR A 69 1.70 -0.03 -0.20
C THR A 69 1.38 -0.84 1.05
N CYS A 70 2.22 -0.74 2.10
CA CYS A 70 1.91 -1.37 3.39
C CYS A 70 0.62 -0.81 4.02
N ALA A 71 0.32 0.48 3.77
CA ALA A 71 -0.92 1.11 4.23
C ALA A 71 -2.13 0.70 3.39
N ASN A 72 -1.92 0.44 2.09
CA ASN A 72 -2.95 0.05 1.15
C ASN A 72 -2.54 -1.24 0.42
N PRO A 73 -2.67 -2.42 1.07
CA PRO A 73 -2.26 -3.72 0.52
C PRO A 73 -3.23 -4.25 -0.55
N SER A 74 -4.37 -3.59 -0.75
CA SER A 74 -5.35 -3.89 -1.79
C SER A 74 -5.93 -2.60 -2.35
N LEU A 75 -6.28 -2.61 -3.65
CA LEU A 75 -6.81 -1.46 -4.37
C LEU A 75 -7.97 -1.87 -5.26
N GLN A 76 -8.98 -1.01 -5.39
CA GLN A 76 -10.03 -1.15 -6.39
C GLN A 76 -9.58 -0.50 -7.69
N ILE A 77 -9.80 -1.19 -8.83
CA ILE A 77 -9.53 -0.71 -10.19
C ILE A 77 -10.83 -0.68 -11.01
N GLY A 78 -10.78 -0.07 -12.22
CA GLY A 78 -11.95 0.11 -13.06
C GLY A 78 -12.81 1.30 -12.66
N THR A 79 -13.93 1.44 -13.35
CA THR A 79 -14.95 2.48 -13.15
C THR A 79 -16.32 1.83 -12.90
N ALA A 80 -17.30 2.63 -12.50
CA ALA A 80 -18.67 2.14 -12.24
C ALA A 80 -19.24 1.37 -13.44
N ALA A 81 -20.00 0.31 -13.16
CA ALA A 81 -20.64 -0.50 -14.17
C ALA A 81 -21.64 0.32 -15.00
N ILE A 82 -21.61 0.12 -16.33
CA ILE A 82 -22.60 0.67 -17.26
C ILE A 82 -23.59 -0.44 -17.61
N ALA A 83 -24.89 -0.17 -17.47
CA ALA A 83 -25.94 -1.13 -17.79
C ALA A 83 -25.82 -1.60 -19.25
N GLY A 84 -26.05 -2.88 -19.49
CA GLY A 84 -25.92 -3.48 -20.82
C GLY A 84 -24.50 -3.86 -21.23
N ASN A 85 -23.48 -3.63 -20.38
CA ASN A 85 -22.12 -4.06 -20.62
C ASN A 85 -21.74 -5.23 -19.71
N THR A 86 -20.86 -6.09 -20.21
CA THR A 86 -20.14 -7.11 -19.43
C THR A 86 -18.68 -6.78 -19.37
N TYR A 87 -18.00 -7.21 -18.31
CA TYR A 87 -16.61 -6.91 -18.00
C TYR A 87 -15.82 -8.21 -17.84
N THR A 88 -14.60 -8.23 -18.34
CA THR A 88 -13.66 -9.33 -18.12
C THR A 88 -12.27 -8.76 -17.97
N TRP A 89 -11.59 -9.12 -16.88
CA TRP A 89 -10.25 -8.66 -16.58
C TRP A 89 -9.21 -9.77 -16.76
N SER A 90 -8.02 -9.39 -17.19
CA SER A 90 -6.85 -10.27 -17.32
C SER A 90 -5.57 -9.49 -16.96
N PRO A 91 -4.61 -10.12 -16.25
CA PRO A 91 -4.67 -11.42 -15.59
C PRO A 91 -5.62 -11.45 -14.41
N THR A 92 -6.01 -12.65 -13.93
CA THR A 92 -6.94 -12.81 -12.80
C THR A 92 -6.24 -13.01 -11.45
N ALA A 93 -4.92 -13.22 -11.47
CA ALA A 93 -4.12 -13.41 -10.26
C ALA A 93 -4.23 -12.21 -9.31
N GLY A 94 -4.52 -12.46 -8.04
CA GLY A 94 -4.68 -11.42 -7.02
C GLY A 94 -5.93 -10.55 -7.15
N MET A 95 -6.89 -10.96 -7.96
CA MET A 95 -8.14 -10.24 -8.22
C MET A 95 -9.33 -10.90 -7.52
N SER A 96 -10.20 -10.09 -6.92
CA SER A 96 -11.39 -10.58 -6.18
C SER A 96 -12.40 -11.27 -7.10
N ASN A 97 -12.73 -10.64 -8.23
CA ASN A 97 -13.64 -11.18 -9.24
C ASN A 97 -13.32 -10.53 -10.61
N PRO A 98 -12.88 -11.31 -11.61
CA PRO A 98 -12.50 -10.77 -12.92
C PRO A 98 -13.70 -10.34 -13.79
N ASN A 99 -14.93 -10.67 -13.39
CA ASN A 99 -16.13 -10.44 -14.22
C ASN A 99 -17.00 -9.26 -13.73
N ILE A 100 -16.45 -8.38 -12.90
CA ILE A 100 -17.14 -7.16 -12.44
C ILE A 100 -16.41 -5.90 -12.91
N ALA A 101 -17.13 -4.78 -12.96
CA ALA A 101 -16.59 -3.50 -13.43
C ALA A 101 -15.47 -2.95 -12.52
N GLN A 102 -15.57 -3.20 -11.20
CA GLN A 102 -14.65 -2.67 -10.21
C GLN A 102 -14.11 -3.77 -9.27
N PRO A 103 -13.20 -4.64 -9.74
CA PRO A 103 -12.57 -5.63 -8.87
C PRO A 103 -11.55 -4.98 -7.93
N THR A 104 -11.28 -5.68 -6.81
CA THR A 104 -10.17 -5.39 -5.90
C THR A 104 -8.98 -6.25 -6.30
N ILE A 105 -7.75 -5.67 -6.27
CA ILE A 105 -6.50 -6.35 -6.62
C ILE A 105 -5.49 -6.26 -5.47
N THR A 106 -4.58 -7.24 -5.39
CA THR A 106 -3.55 -7.36 -4.35
C THR A 106 -2.14 -7.60 -4.92
N ILE A 107 -2.00 -7.76 -6.24
CA ILE A 107 -0.72 -8.06 -6.90
C ILE A 107 -0.35 -6.90 -7.85
N PRO A 108 0.92 -6.43 -7.85
CA PRO A 108 1.40 -5.43 -8.79
C PRO A 108 1.61 -6.07 -10.17
N THR A 109 0.85 -5.60 -11.15
CA THR A 109 0.95 -5.98 -12.57
C THR A 109 0.12 -5.03 -13.43
N THR A 110 0.15 -5.20 -14.74
CA THR A 110 -0.77 -4.51 -15.65
C THR A 110 -2.02 -5.37 -15.84
N TYR A 111 -3.17 -4.81 -15.49
CA TYR A 111 -4.49 -5.42 -15.68
C TYR A 111 -5.17 -4.78 -16.87
N THR A 112 -5.74 -5.60 -17.76
CA THR A 112 -6.53 -5.15 -18.91
C THR A 112 -7.99 -5.52 -18.70
N VAL A 113 -8.89 -4.55 -18.83
CA VAL A 113 -10.33 -4.79 -18.90
C VAL A 113 -10.77 -4.92 -20.35
N THR A 114 -11.57 -5.94 -20.64
CA THR A 114 -12.37 -6.06 -21.87
C THR A 114 -13.81 -5.78 -21.52
N VAL A 115 -14.38 -4.76 -22.13
CA VAL A 115 -15.79 -4.37 -21.99
C VAL A 115 -16.54 -4.79 -23.26
N LYS A 116 -17.64 -5.53 -23.11
CA LYS A 116 -18.48 -5.99 -24.21
C LYS A 116 -19.90 -5.41 -24.04
N ASN A 117 -20.41 -4.78 -25.07
CA ASN A 117 -21.81 -4.37 -25.13
C ASN A 117 -22.68 -5.60 -25.44
N SER A 118 -23.62 -5.94 -24.54
CA SER A 118 -24.46 -7.14 -24.65
C SER A 118 -25.48 -7.08 -25.81
N ALA A 119 -25.86 -5.87 -26.25
CA ALA A 119 -26.85 -5.67 -27.29
C ALA A 119 -26.27 -5.88 -28.70
N ASN A 120 -25.05 -5.38 -28.96
CA ASN A 120 -24.43 -5.45 -30.29
C ASN A 120 -23.16 -6.32 -30.37
N GLY A 121 -22.68 -6.81 -29.24
CA GLY A 121 -21.48 -7.66 -29.17
C GLY A 121 -20.14 -6.94 -29.37
N CYS A 122 -20.15 -5.61 -29.62
CA CYS A 122 -18.92 -4.83 -29.78
C CYS A 122 -18.11 -4.81 -28.49
N ILE A 123 -16.78 -4.78 -28.63
CA ILE A 123 -15.83 -4.80 -27.51
C ILE A 123 -14.88 -3.62 -27.57
N SER A 124 -14.38 -3.22 -26.38
CA SER A 124 -13.25 -2.30 -26.20
C SER A 124 -12.39 -2.78 -25.06
N THR A 125 -11.13 -2.37 -25.04
CA THR A 125 -10.19 -2.71 -23.98
C THR A 125 -9.50 -1.45 -23.47
N ASP A 126 -9.12 -1.49 -22.17
CA ASP A 126 -8.24 -0.50 -21.55
C ASP A 126 -7.38 -1.19 -20.48
N ALA A 127 -6.26 -0.57 -20.11
CA ALA A 127 -5.31 -1.17 -19.19
C ALA A 127 -4.89 -0.20 -18.08
N VAL A 128 -4.67 -0.75 -16.88
CA VAL A 128 -4.14 -0.04 -15.73
C VAL A 128 -2.89 -0.75 -15.22
N THR A 129 -1.83 0.02 -14.94
CA THR A 129 -0.60 -0.52 -14.35
C THR A 129 -0.61 -0.28 -12.84
N ILE A 130 -0.41 -1.37 -12.09
CA ILE A 130 -0.29 -1.35 -10.64
C ILE A 130 1.16 -1.61 -10.28
N SER A 131 1.76 -0.64 -9.63
CA SER A 131 3.11 -0.73 -9.04
C SER A 131 3.03 -1.14 -7.56
N GLN A 132 4.19 -1.35 -6.93
CA GLN A 132 4.28 -1.66 -5.51
C GLN A 132 5.40 -0.86 -4.87
N ASN A 133 5.14 -0.31 -3.67
CA ASN A 133 6.12 0.31 -2.79
C ASN A 133 5.89 -0.20 -1.35
N ILE A 134 6.60 -1.26 -0.98
CA ILE A 134 6.53 -1.90 0.35
C ILE A 134 7.90 -1.95 1.04
N THR A 135 8.83 -1.07 0.64
CA THR A 135 10.15 -0.99 1.26
C THR A 135 10.02 -0.38 2.66
N PRO A 136 10.34 -1.15 3.73
CA PRO A 136 10.26 -0.63 5.09
C PRO A 136 11.40 0.36 5.37
N PRO A 137 11.20 1.30 6.31
CA PRO A 137 12.26 2.18 6.78
C PRO A 137 13.25 1.41 7.64
N THR A 138 14.45 1.96 7.85
CA THR A 138 15.41 1.43 8.84
C THR A 138 15.05 1.95 10.23
N ALA A 139 14.98 1.07 11.23
CA ALA A 139 14.91 1.44 12.64
C ALA A 139 16.29 1.24 13.30
N ASN A 140 16.67 2.19 14.17
CA ASN A 140 17.89 2.11 14.98
C ASN A 140 17.62 2.79 16.32
N ALA A 141 17.41 1.97 17.35
CA ALA A 141 17.15 2.41 18.72
C ALA A 141 18.44 2.82 19.47
N GLY A 142 19.60 2.54 18.90
CA GLY A 142 20.92 2.76 19.53
C GLY A 142 21.38 1.58 20.36
N ALA A 143 22.58 1.73 20.93
CA ALA A 143 23.17 0.70 21.80
C ALA A 143 22.60 0.78 23.22
N ASP A 144 22.58 -0.34 23.93
CA ASP A 144 22.20 -0.44 25.34
C ASP A 144 23.01 0.51 26.22
N LYS A 145 22.35 1.08 27.23
CA LYS A 145 22.93 2.06 28.17
C LYS A 145 22.63 1.69 29.62
N THR A 146 23.50 2.16 30.53
CA THR A 146 23.31 2.00 31.96
C THR A 146 23.26 3.36 32.66
N LEU A 147 22.13 3.69 33.26
CA LEU A 147 21.98 4.86 34.15
C LEU A 147 22.79 4.65 35.41
N THR A 148 23.50 5.68 35.84
CA THR A 148 24.34 5.66 37.05
C THR A 148 24.05 6.91 37.87
N CYS A 149 24.71 7.05 39.03
CA CYS A 149 24.63 8.26 39.86
C CYS A 149 25.14 9.51 39.16
N THR A 150 26.03 9.37 38.15
CA THR A 150 26.63 10.47 37.37
C THR A 150 25.97 10.64 36.02
N ASN A 151 25.49 9.58 35.41
CA ASN A 151 24.83 9.59 34.12
C ASN A 151 23.34 9.22 34.32
N THR A 152 22.52 10.22 34.62
CA THR A 152 21.11 10.07 34.99
C THR A 152 20.16 10.06 33.79
N SER A 153 20.67 10.34 32.58
CA SER A 153 19.91 10.30 31.33
C SER A 153 20.82 10.09 30.12
N PHE A 154 20.24 9.61 29.01
CA PHE A 154 20.92 9.42 27.72
C PHE A 154 20.01 9.80 26.57
N THR A 155 20.58 10.28 25.48
CA THR A 155 19.90 10.31 24.18
C THR A 155 19.96 8.90 23.58
N ILE A 156 18.83 8.38 23.11
CA ILE A 156 18.69 7.10 22.41
C ILE A 156 18.16 7.33 20.99
N GLY A 157 18.21 6.30 20.14
CA GLY A 157 17.82 6.43 18.73
C GLY A 157 18.93 6.94 17.83
N ALA A 158 18.58 7.22 16.58
CA ALA A 158 19.45 7.77 15.54
C ALA A 158 18.83 9.04 14.95
N PRO A 159 19.63 9.88 14.24
CA PRO A 159 19.11 11.08 13.60
C PRO A 159 17.88 10.83 12.74
N GLY A 160 16.88 11.69 12.85
CA GLY A 160 15.60 11.55 12.17
C GLY A 160 15.69 11.75 10.65
N ASN A 161 14.79 11.11 9.93
CA ASN A 161 14.55 11.31 8.50
C ASN A 161 13.15 11.91 8.31
N ALA A 162 13.05 12.99 7.52
CA ALA A 162 11.79 13.70 7.26
C ALA A 162 10.69 12.84 6.59
N SER A 163 11.08 11.72 5.95
CA SER A 163 10.13 10.77 5.34
C SER A 163 9.57 9.75 6.33
N ASN A 164 9.92 9.84 7.62
CA ASN A 164 9.52 8.87 8.63
C ASN A 164 8.88 9.56 9.84
N THR A 165 8.01 8.82 10.53
CA THR A 165 7.57 9.12 11.88
C THR A 165 8.12 8.10 12.85
N TYR A 166 8.26 8.50 14.12
CA TYR A 166 8.87 7.73 15.19
C TYR A 166 7.87 7.56 16.33
N SER A 167 7.91 6.42 16.97
CA SER A 167 7.10 6.15 18.16
C SER A 167 7.82 5.17 19.05
N TRP A 168 8.03 5.56 20.32
CA TRP A 168 8.67 4.74 21.34
C TRP A 168 7.66 4.19 22.34
N SER A 169 7.87 2.96 22.74
CA SER A 169 7.08 2.28 23.77
C SER A 169 7.98 1.51 24.72
N PRO A 170 7.77 1.66 26.05
CA PRO A 170 6.85 2.55 26.71
C PRO A 170 7.28 4.03 26.58
N ALA A 171 6.33 4.98 26.71
CA ALA A 171 6.64 6.41 26.70
C ALA A 171 7.18 6.90 28.07
N THR A 172 6.89 6.18 29.16
CA THR A 172 7.32 6.52 30.51
C THR A 172 8.84 6.54 30.63
N GLY A 173 9.40 7.64 31.09
CA GLY A 173 10.86 7.81 31.24
C GLY A 173 11.53 8.44 30.03
N LEU A 174 10.77 8.79 28.98
CA LEU A 174 11.21 9.59 27.85
C LEU A 174 10.70 11.03 27.98
N ASP A 175 11.44 12.00 27.46
CA ASP A 175 11.02 13.39 27.33
C ASP A 175 9.92 13.54 26.29
N ASP A 176 10.06 12.92 25.12
CA ASP A 176 9.05 12.85 24.06
C ASP A 176 9.20 11.55 23.27
N ALA A 177 8.20 10.67 23.37
CA ALA A 177 8.19 9.37 22.71
C ALA A 177 7.97 9.44 21.18
N THR A 178 7.77 10.62 20.61
CA THR A 178 7.58 10.82 19.16
C THR A 178 8.83 11.32 18.45
N LEU A 179 9.88 11.66 19.20
CA LEU A 179 11.16 12.08 18.61
C LEU A 179 11.95 10.91 18.06
N ALA A 180 12.77 11.17 17.02
CA ALA A 180 13.74 10.21 16.53
C ALA A 180 14.83 9.91 17.57
N GLN A 181 15.19 10.93 18.37
CA GLN A 181 16.22 10.88 19.40
C GLN A 181 15.69 11.47 20.73
N PRO A 182 14.86 10.73 21.47
CA PRO A 182 14.41 11.17 22.80
C PRO A 182 15.51 11.04 23.85
N ILE A 183 15.35 11.77 24.96
CA ILE A 183 16.15 11.62 26.17
C ILE A 183 15.44 10.62 27.08
N VAL A 184 16.18 9.57 27.49
CA VAL A 184 15.69 8.55 28.43
C VAL A 184 16.28 8.77 29.82
N SER A 185 15.45 8.68 30.88
CA SER A 185 15.83 8.87 32.29
C SER A 185 15.37 7.71 33.21
N ALA A 186 14.72 6.68 32.68
CA ALA A 186 14.25 5.53 33.46
C ALA A 186 14.74 4.21 32.83
N PRO A 187 15.05 3.19 33.67
CA PRO A 187 15.42 1.86 33.17
C PRO A 187 14.21 1.15 32.60
N ASN A 188 14.35 0.64 31.39
CA ASN A 188 13.37 -0.20 30.69
C ASN A 188 13.97 -0.75 29.39
N THR A 189 13.24 -1.66 28.73
CA THR A 189 13.47 -1.97 27.33
C THR A 189 12.52 -1.10 26.49
N TYR A 190 13.09 -0.19 25.72
CA TYR A 190 12.33 0.70 24.85
C TYR A 190 12.33 0.18 23.43
N THR A 191 11.14 0.06 22.84
CA THR A 191 10.96 -0.34 21.44
C THR A 191 10.67 0.89 20.60
N LEU A 192 11.53 1.15 19.63
CA LEU A 192 11.32 2.15 18.57
C LEU A 192 10.51 1.52 17.45
N THR A 193 9.43 2.17 17.02
CA THR A 193 8.72 1.91 15.77
C THR A 193 8.96 3.08 14.82
N VAL A 194 9.55 2.80 13.65
CA VAL A 194 9.72 3.76 12.56
C VAL A 194 8.69 3.46 11.48
N THR A 195 7.93 4.46 11.06
CA THR A 195 6.92 4.34 10.00
C THR A 195 7.26 5.28 8.85
N ASN A 196 7.38 4.75 7.64
CA ASN A 196 7.53 5.57 6.44
C ASN A 196 6.18 6.22 6.10
N ILE A 197 6.15 7.57 6.00
CA ILE A 197 4.92 8.35 5.78
C ILE A 197 4.31 8.16 4.38
N THR A 198 5.13 7.78 3.38
CA THR A 198 4.68 7.64 1.99
C THR A 198 4.00 6.31 1.74
N ASN A 199 4.54 5.21 2.29
CA ASN A 199 4.04 3.86 2.01
C ASN A 199 3.42 3.17 3.23
N GLY A 200 3.52 3.75 4.44
CA GLY A 200 3.00 3.20 5.69
C GLY A 200 3.71 1.96 6.22
N CYS A 201 4.85 1.57 5.60
CA CYS A 201 5.64 0.44 6.08
C CYS A 201 6.31 0.77 7.41
N LYS A 202 6.43 -0.23 8.28
CA LYS A 202 6.98 -0.09 9.63
C LYS A 202 8.13 -1.04 9.86
N THR A 203 9.06 -0.62 10.70
CA THR A 203 10.14 -1.46 11.25
C THR A 203 10.32 -1.10 12.72
N THR A 204 10.74 -2.05 13.52
CA THR A 204 11.00 -1.86 14.95
C THR A 204 12.44 -2.23 15.29
N ASP A 205 12.96 -1.57 16.35
CA ASP A 205 14.23 -1.91 16.99
C ASP A 205 14.12 -1.64 18.48
N GLN A 206 15.02 -2.21 19.30
CA GLN A 206 14.95 -2.12 20.75
C GLN A 206 16.29 -1.67 21.34
N VAL A 207 16.20 -0.96 22.47
CA VAL A 207 17.34 -0.60 23.31
C VAL A 207 17.02 -0.92 24.76
N LEU A 208 17.95 -1.57 25.46
CA LEU A 208 17.88 -1.83 26.89
C LEU A 208 18.55 -0.69 27.67
N ILE A 209 17.78 -0.05 28.53
CA ILE A 209 18.29 0.90 29.55
C ILE A 209 18.28 0.21 30.90
N SER A 210 19.46 -0.10 31.39
CA SER A 210 19.65 -0.65 32.75
C SER A 210 19.95 0.46 33.74
N ARG A 211 20.00 0.12 35.06
CA ARG A 211 20.32 1.06 36.11
C ARG A 211 21.27 0.44 37.11
N ASN A 212 22.36 1.15 37.40
CA ASN A 212 23.29 0.83 38.46
C ASN A 212 23.59 2.09 39.30
N ILE A 213 22.94 2.20 40.46
CA ILE A 213 23.06 3.33 41.41
C ILE A 213 23.44 2.81 42.81
N THR A 214 24.02 1.61 42.93
CA THR A 214 24.45 1.07 44.21
C THR A 214 25.62 1.89 44.74
N PRO A 215 25.47 2.59 45.85
CA PRO A 215 26.55 3.36 46.44
C PRO A 215 27.63 2.43 47.02
N PRO A 216 28.87 2.88 47.05
CA PRO A 216 29.92 2.15 47.79
C PRO A 216 29.64 2.23 49.28
N THR A 217 30.11 1.22 50.02
CA THR A 217 30.08 1.24 51.47
C THR A 217 31.18 2.14 52.02
N ALA A 218 30.81 3.16 52.80
CA ALA A 218 31.76 3.97 53.53
C ALA A 218 31.91 3.41 54.96
N ASN A 219 33.14 3.23 55.40
CA ASN A 219 33.45 2.78 56.75
C ASN A 219 34.70 3.48 57.29
N ALA A 220 34.55 4.34 58.23
CA ALA A 220 35.64 5.10 58.86
C ALA A 220 36.37 4.31 59.96
N GLY A 221 35.86 3.12 60.29
CA GLY A 221 36.35 2.34 61.42
C GLY A 221 35.69 2.74 62.76
N ALA A 222 36.10 2.09 63.83
CA ALA A 222 35.64 2.40 65.16
C ALA A 222 36.35 3.65 65.71
N ASP A 223 35.67 4.36 66.61
CA ASP A 223 36.25 5.52 67.33
C ASP A 223 37.60 5.19 67.98
N LYS A 224 38.53 6.10 67.91
CA LYS A 224 39.89 5.96 68.43
C LYS A 224 40.21 7.12 69.40
N THR A 225 41.04 6.83 70.37
CA THR A 225 41.51 7.83 71.34
C THR A 225 43.03 7.96 71.24
N LEU A 226 43.49 9.18 70.97
CA LEU A 226 44.90 9.52 71.04
C LEU A 226 45.30 9.68 72.51
N THR A 227 46.46 9.11 72.87
CA THR A 227 47.03 9.16 74.22
C THR A 227 48.48 9.60 74.17
N CYS A 228 49.13 9.85 75.31
CA CYS A 228 50.54 10.19 75.37
C CYS A 228 51.46 9.07 74.85
N THR A 229 50.95 7.85 74.76
CA THR A 229 51.68 6.67 74.28
C THR A 229 51.25 6.22 72.89
N ASN A 230 50.06 6.58 72.49
CA ASN A 230 49.50 6.29 71.12
C ASN A 230 49.10 7.64 70.47
N THR A 231 50.05 8.26 69.80
CA THR A 231 49.91 9.60 69.20
C THR A 231 49.31 9.62 67.83
N SER A 232 49.10 8.45 67.20
CA SER A 232 48.46 8.29 65.87
C SER A 232 47.71 6.99 65.78
N HIS A 233 46.69 6.95 64.99
CA HIS A 233 45.91 5.75 64.67
C HIS A 233 45.61 5.67 63.17
N VAL A 234 45.67 4.48 62.59
CA VAL A 234 45.13 4.21 61.27
C VAL A 234 43.60 4.17 61.40
N ILE A 235 42.91 4.91 60.57
CA ILE A 235 41.45 4.98 60.45
C ILE A 235 41.02 4.51 59.04
N GLY A 236 39.73 4.17 58.89
CA GLY A 236 39.19 3.63 57.65
C GLY A 236 39.34 2.13 57.51
N THR A 237 39.03 1.63 56.36
CA THR A 237 39.16 0.22 55.95
C THR A 237 40.05 0.10 54.72
N THR A 238 40.44 -1.12 54.36
CA THR A 238 41.25 -1.40 53.17
C THR A 238 40.57 -0.82 51.93
N ALA A 239 41.32 -0.11 51.08
CA ALA A 239 40.82 0.49 49.86
C ALA A 239 40.26 -0.58 48.91
N VAL A 240 39.07 -0.29 48.33
CA VAL A 240 38.41 -1.11 47.32
C VAL A 240 38.73 -0.54 45.95
N VAL A 241 39.22 -1.42 45.06
CA VAL A 241 39.56 -1.02 43.69
C VAL A 241 38.32 -0.38 43.01
N GLY A 242 38.52 0.79 42.36
CA GLY A 242 37.47 1.53 41.67
C GLY A 242 36.77 2.59 42.51
N ASN A 243 37.05 2.67 43.85
CA ASN A 243 36.51 3.73 44.71
C ASN A 243 37.54 4.87 44.88
N SER A 244 37.04 6.09 45.00
CA SER A 244 37.80 7.24 45.49
C SER A 244 37.40 7.56 46.93
N TYR A 245 38.36 8.06 47.72
CA TYR A 245 38.16 8.33 49.14
C TYR A 245 38.51 9.82 49.41
N ALA A 246 37.66 10.47 50.15
CA ALA A 246 37.88 11.83 50.60
C ALA A 246 37.58 11.92 52.11
N TRP A 247 38.52 12.48 52.88
CA TRP A 247 38.39 12.68 54.33
C TRP A 247 38.26 14.14 54.66
N THR A 248 37.40 14.46 55.61
CA THR A 248 37.25 15.80 56.14
C THR A 248 37.16 15.78 57.67
N PRO A 249 37.91 16.65 58.38
CA PRO A 249 38.91 17.61 57.86
C PRO A 249 40.17 16.89 57.33
N ALA A 250 40.83 17.49 56.32
CA ALA A 250 42.11 16.98 55.77
C ALA A 250 43.31 17.25 56.69
N THR A 251 43.17 18.17 57.62
CA THR A 251 44.23 18.50 58.61
C THR A 251 44.42 17.38 59.59
N GLY A 252 45.69 16.88 59.74
CA GLY A 252 46.05 15.79 60.63
C GLY A 252 45.96 14.39 60.01
N LEU A 253 45.78 14.29 58.68
CA LEU A 253 45.89 13.09 57.86
C LEU A 253 47.17 13.10 57.06
N ASP A 254 47.83 11.90 56.93
CA ASP A 254 49.07 11.69 56.13
C ASP A 254 48.73 11.57 54.63
#